data_cf51d8150f6ccfa2aedac032812044c5
#
_entry.id   cf51d8150f6ccfa2aedac032812044c5
#
_cell.length_a   1.000
_cell.length_b   1.000
_cell.length_c   1.000
_cell.angle_alpha   90.00
_cell.angle_beta   90.00
_cell.angle_gamma   90.00
#
_symmetry.space_group_name_H-M   'P 1'
#
loop_
_entity.id
_entity.type
_entity.pdbx_description
1 polymer ?
#
loop_
_entity_poly.entity_id
_entity_poly.type
_entity_poly.pdbx_seq_one_letter_code
_entity_poly.pdbx_strand_id
1 'polypeptide(L)'
;EIIKAIRKMKTNKTTLCAGNIATAEAAKFLIKLGVDIVKVGIGPGSICTTRLVAGIGVPQLSAILEVKKGIKNNKVKIISDGGIKYSGDLAKALSAGADAIMIGSLFAGSMETPGKLIKKNGKLFKSFRGMGSVGAMNKGSADRYFQIKQKDTSKYVPEGVEGFVKYKGDVKSIIYKLIGGLKSSMGYLGAKKVPDLKNSP
;
A
#
# COMPACT_ATOMS: atom_id res chain seq x y z
N GLU A 1 -17.74 -1.53 13.32
CA GLU A 1 -17.97 -2.37 14.52
C GLU A 1 -16.64 -2.84 15.12
N ILE A 2 -15.76 -3.53 14.39
CA ILE A 2 -14.49 -4.10 14.88
C ILE A 2 -13.59 -3.04 15.54
N ILE A 3 -13.37 -1.89 14.93
CA ILE A 3 -12.53 -0.82 15.49
C ILE A 3 -13.10 -0.36 16.85
N LYS A 4 -14.41 -0.16 16.93
CA LYS A 4 -15.08 0.21 18.19
C LYS A 4 -14.91 -0.88 19.25
N ALA A 5 -15.04 -2.14 18.89
CA ALA A 5 -14.87 -3.26 19.82
C ALA A 5 -13.44 -3.30 20.37
N ILE A 6 -12.43 -3.20 19.49
CA ILE A 6 -11.03 -3.18 19.91
C ILE A 6 -10.74 -1.99 20.84
N ARG A 7 -11.26 -0.80 20.54
CA ARG A 7 -11.03 0.40 21.37
C ARG A 7 -11.74 0.34 22.74
N LYS A 8 -12.81 -0.44 22.86
CA LYS A 8 -13.49 -0.69 24.15
C LYS A 8 -12.71 -1.62 25.09
N MET A 9 -11.75 -2.36 24.60
CA MET A 9 -10.93 -3.25 25.43
C MET A 9 -10.01 -2.40 26.32
N LYS A 10 -10.25 -2.40 27.64
CA LYS A 10 -9.58 -1.51 28.64
C LYS A 10 -8.04 -1.61 28.63
N THR A 11 -7.50 -2.78 28.28
CA THR A 11 -6.05 -3.05 28.25
C THR A 11 -5.40 -2.78 26.89
N ASN A 12 -6.18 -2.42 25.87
CA ASN A 12 -5.66 -2.30 24.51
C ASN A 12 -4.99 -0.94 24.27
N LYS A 13 -3.67 -0.95 24.27
CA LYS A 13 -2.80 0.17 23.86
C LYS A 13 -2.26 0.00 22.44
N THR A 14 -2.73 -0.98 21.68
CA THR A 14 -2.25 -1.30 20.33
C THR A 14 -2.55 -0.17 19.36
N THR A 15 -1.57 0.20 18.55
CA THR A 15 -1.74 1.12 17.42
C THR A 15 -2.67 0.49 16.38
N LEU A 16 -3.79 1.15 16.07
CA LEU A 16 -4.75 0.69 15.07
C LEU A 16 -4.50 1.35 13.72
N CYS A 17 -4.21 0.52 12.72
CA CYS A 17 -4.16 0.92 11.33
C CYS A 17 -5.40 0.40 10.60
N ALA A 18 -6.14 1.29 9.93
CA ALA A 18 -7.31 0.92 9.14
C ALA A 18 -7.28 1.54 7.73
N GLY A 19 -7.93 0.89 6.79
CA GLY A 19 -8.02 1.28 5.37
C GLY A 19 -8.40 0.07 4.50
N ASN A 20 -8.30 0.18 3.17
CA ASN A 20 -7.77 1.33 2.44
C ASN A 20 -8.86 2.35 2.16
N ILE A 21 -8.46 3.61 2.13
CA ILE A 21 -9.32 4.75 1.85
C ILE A 21 -8.71 5.66 0.80
N ALA A 22 -9.51 6.57 0.22
CA ALA A 22 -9.05 7.56 -0.76
C ALA A 22 -9.71 8.92 -0.60
N THR A 23 -10.60 9.13 0.39
CA THR A 23 -11.37 10.36 0.56
C THR A 23 -11.21 10.98 1.93
N ALA A 24 -11.42 12.30 2.02
CA ALA A 24 -11.40 13.05 3.28
C ALA A 24 -12.50 12.57 4.26
N GLU A 25 -13.68 12.22 3.73
CA GLU A 25 -14.82 11.74 4.51
C GLU A 25 -14.51 10.42 5.19
N ALA A 26 -13.92 9.46 4.45
CA ALA A 26 -13.50 8.18 5.00
C ALA A 26 -12.43 8.37 6.09
N ALA A 27 -11.48 9.29 5.90
CA ALA A 27 -10.50 9.61 6.92
C ALA A 27 -11.16 10.15 8.19
N LYS A 28 -12.04 11.15 8.06
CA LYS A 28 -12.80 11.71 9.20
C LYS A 28 -13.60 10.64 9.95
N PHE A 29 -14.22 9.72 9.21
CA PHE A 29 -14.99 8.63 9.79
C PHE A 29 -14.11 7.68 10.61
N LEU A 30 -12.97 7.24 10.06
CA LEU A 30 -12.03 6.34 10.76
C LEU A 30 -11.41 7.01 12.00
N ILE A 31 -11.08 8.31 11.91
CA ILE A 31 -10.56 9.10 13.03
C ILE A 31 -11.55 9.15 14.18
N LYS A 32 -12.85 9.39 13.90
CA LYS A 32 -13.91 9.36 14.91
C LYS A 32 -14.04 8.01 15.62
N LEU A 33 -13.61 6.93 14.95
CA LEU A 33 -13.58 5.58 15.55
C LEU A 33 -12.33 5.31 16.38
N GLY A 34 -11.38 6.26 16.43
CA GLY A 34 -10.16 6.15 17.22
C GLY A 34 -9.01 5.44 16.50
N VAL A 35 -8.94 5.48 15.17
CA VAL A 35 -7.82 4.94 14.39
C VAL A 35 -6.60 5.84 14.53
N ASP A 36 -5.42 5.25 14.72
CA ASP A 36 -4.14 5.97 14.83
C ASP A 36 -3.47 6.18 13.47
N ILE A 37 -3.70 5.25 12.54
CA ILE A 37 -3.09 5.25 11.21
C ILE A 37 -4.16 4.95 10.17
N VAL A 38 -4.20 5.73 9.10
CA VAL A 38 -5.03 5.45 7.93
C VAL A 38 -4.16 4.97 6.77
N LYS A 39 -4.58 3.91 6.11
CA LYS A 39 -3.91 3.36 4.94
C LYS A 39 -4.63 3.80 3.67
N VAL A 40 -3.89 4.46 2.77
CA VAL A 40 -4.43 5.18 1.61
C VAL A 40 -4.03 4.48 0.32
N GLY A 41 -5.01 4.16 -0.51
CA GLY A 41 -4.78 3.59 -1.84
C GLY A 41 -5.90 2.65 -2.28
N ILE A 42 -6.60 3.03 -3.35
CA ILE A 42 -7.64 2.23 -4.01
C ILE A 42 -7.20 1.97 -5.45
N GLY A 43 -6.78 0.75 -5.73
CA GLY A 43 -6.39 0.31 -7.06
C GLY A 43 -5.00 0.71 -7.58
N PRO A 44 -4.02 1.26 -6.80
CA PRO A 44 -2.73 1.67 -7.34
C PRO A 44 -1.72 0.53 -7.47
N GLY A 45 -1.99 -0.65 -6.92
CA GLY A 45 -1.09 -1.79 -6.94
C GLY A 45 -0.82 -2.31 -8.36
N SER A 46 0.41 -2.75 -8.64
CA SER A 46 0.83 -3.19 -9.98
C SER A 46 0.14 -4.47 -10.48
N ILE A 47 -0.41 -5.25 -9.57
CA ILE A 47 -1.16 -6.50 -9.84
C ILE A 47 -2.63 -6.37 -9.43
N CYS A 48 -3.09 -5.17 -9.10
CA CYS A 48 -4.48 -4.87 -8.81
C CYS A 48 -5.23 -4.55 -10.11
N THR A 49 -6.37 -5.18 -10.32
CA THR A 49 -7.25 -4.95 -11.48
C THR A 49 -8.60 -4.34 -11.08
N THR A 50 -8.76 -3.89 -9.84
CA THR A 50 -10.00 -3.25 -9.36
C THR A 50 -10.44 -2.11 -10.27
N ARG A 51 -9.52 -1.29 -10.79
CA ARG A 51 -9.83 -0.22 -11.73
C ARG A 51 -10.43 -0.69 -13.06
N LEU A 52 -10.04 -1.88 -13.49
CA LEU A 52 -10.54 -2.48 -14.73
C LEU A 52 -11.83 -3.27 -14.51
N VAL A 53 -11.90 -4.05 -13.44
CA VAL A 53 -13.00 -4.96 -13.13
C VAL A 53 -14.19 -4.23 -12.51
N ALA A 54 -13.93 -3.39 -11.51
CA ALA A 54 -14.97 -2.66 -10.77
C ALA A 54 -15.14 -1.21 -11.23
N GLY A 55 -14.24 -0.69 -12.07
CA GLY A 55 -14.24 0.73 -12.47
C GLY A 55 -13.92 1.69 -11.31
N ILE A 56 -13.37 1.18 -10.22
CA ILE A 56 -13.11 1.94 -8.98
C ILE A 56 -11.61 2.13 -8.78
N GLY A 57 -11.22 3.38 -8.48
CA GLY A 57 -9.84 3.72 -8.16
C GLY A 57 -9.61 5.22 -8.13
N VAL A 58 -8.56 5.62 -7.43
CA VAL A 58 -8.13 7.01 -7.35
C VAL A 58 -6.63 7.08 -7.63
N PRO A 59 -6.13 8.06 -8.41
CA PRO A 59 -4.70 8.30 -8.56
C PRO A 59 -4.05 8.50 -7.19
N GLN A 60 -2.94 7.80 -6.94
CA GLN A 60 -2.40 7.68 -5.57
C GLN A 60 -2.04 9.03 -4.94
N LEU A 61 -1.43 9.92 -5.70
CA LEU A 61 -1.07 11.25 -5.21
C LEU A 61 -2.32 12.05 -4.80
N SER A 62 -3.36 12.03 -5.66
CA SER A 62 -4.64 12.68 -5.38
C SER A 62 -5.31 12.10 -4.13
N ALA A 63 -5.26 10.77 -3.96
CA ALA A 63 -5.81 10.11 -2.77
C ALA A 63 -5.12 10.57 -1.48
N ILE A 64 -3.78 10.68 -1.48
CA ILE A 64 -3.02 11.16 -0.32
C ILE A 64 -3.42 12.61 0.02
N LEU A 65 -3.43 13.49 -0.98
CA LEU A 65 -3.78 14.90 -0.81
C LEU A 65 -5.22 15.05 -0.28
N GLU A 66 -6.15 14.27 -0.81
CA GLU A 66 -7.55 14.31 -0.39
C GLU A 66 -7.74 13.80 1.04
N VAL A 67 -7.12 12.66 1.39
CA VAL A 67 -7.16 12.11 2.75
C VAL A 67 -6.52 13.09 3.74
N LYS A 68 -5.43 13.76 3.36
CA LYS A 68 -4.75 14.76 4.19
C LYS A 68 -5.68 15.90 4.58
N LYS A 69 -6.58 16.37 3.70
CA LYS A 69 -7.60 17.38 4.02
C LYS A 69 -8.56 16.92 5.14
N GLY A 70 -8.81 15.62 5.23
CA GLY A 70 -9.64 15.03 6.29
C GLY A 70 -8.97 14.96 7.66
N ILE A 71 -7.64 15.04 7.70
CA ILE A 71 -6.83 14.92 8.92
C ILE A 71 -6.45 16.31 9.43
N LYS A 72 -7.24 16.85 10.37
CA LYS A 72 -7.03 18.20 10.93
C LYS A 72 -5.93 18.30 11.98
N ASN A 73 -5.54 17.17 12.59
CA ASN A 73 -4.50 17.12 13.61
C ASN A 73 -3.37 16.15 13.19
N ASN A 74 -2.15 16.42 13.70
CA ASN A 74 -0.97 15.63 13.36
C ASN A 74 -0.85 14.29 14.11
N LYS A 75 -1.86 13.89 14.88
CA LYS A 75 -1.82 12.65 15.66
C LYS A 75 -2.05 11.42 14.78
N VAL A 76 -2.97 11.50 13.82
CA VAL A 76 -3.23 10.38 12.91
C VAL A 76 -2.25 10.39 11.75
N LYS A 77 -1.64 9.23 11.48
CA LYS A 77 -0.61 9.05 10.46
C LYS A 77 -1.19 8.48 9.17
N ILE A 78 -0.51 8.74 8.06
CA ILE A 78 -0.89 8.26 6.72
C ILE A 78 0.15 7.27 6.23
N ILE A 79 -0.28 6.06 5.87
CA ILE A 79 0.51 5.12 5.08
C ILE A 79 0.01 5.20 3.63
N SER A 80 0.88 5.59 2.70
CA SER A 80 0.62 5.49 1.26
C SER A 80 0.86 4.06 0.80
N ASP A 81 -0.20 3.37 0.38
CA ASP A 81 -0.17 1.95 0.00
C ASP A 81 -0.32 1.77 -1.51
N GLY A 82 0.77 1.37 -2.16
CA GLY A 82 0.83 1.09 -3.58
C GLY A 82 1.22 2.27 -4.47
N GLY A 83 1.38 1.99 -5.76
CA GLY A 83 1.74 3.01 -6.77
C GLY A 83 3.22 3.35 -6.85
N ILE A 84 4.08 2.79 -6.01
CA ILE A 84 5.52 3.06 -5.99
C ILE A 84 6.24 2.16 -6.99
N LYS A 85 6.81 2.76 -8.02
CA LYS A 85 7.60 2.10 -9.07
C LYS A 85 9.06 2.53 -9.04
N TYR A 86 9.32 3.77 -8.67
CA TYR A 86 10.64 4.41 -8.66
C TYR A 86 10.88 5.12 -7.33
N SER A 87 12.15 5.42 -7.04
CA SER A 87 12.53 6.15 -5.83
C SER A 87 11.89 7.54 -5.72
N GLY A 88 11.72 8.24 -6.85
CA GLY A 88 11.05 9.54 -6.87
C GLY A 88 9.58 9.49 -6.44
N ASP A 89 8.93 8.34 -6.56
CA ASP A 89 7.54 8.19 -6.10
C ASP A 89 7.44 8.24 -4.57
N LEU A 90 8.51 7.83 -3.86
CA LEU A 90 8.60 7.98 -2.40
C LEU A 90 8.56 9.45 -2.01
N ALA A 91 9.41 10.26 -2.65
CA ALA A 91 9.47 11.70 -2.37
C ALA A 91 8.12 12.36 -2.62
N LYS A 92 7.48 12.08 -3.76
CA LYS A 92 6.14 12.62 -4.10
C LYS A 92 5.10 12.24 -3.04
N ALA A 93 5.04 10.97 -2.63
CA ALA A 93 4.06 10.52 -1.64
C ALA A 93 4.30 11.14 -0.26
N LEU A 94 5.57 11.27 0.15
CA LEU A 94 5.94 11.93 1.41
C LEU A 94 5.64 13.42 1.39
N SER A 95 5.96 14.13 0.30
CA SER A 95 5.63 15.55 0.11
C SER A 95 4.13 15.78 0.13
N ALA A 96 3.34 14.90 -0.49
CA ALA A 96 1.88 14.98 -0.47
C ALA A 96 1.26 14.79 0.93
N GLY A 97 2.03 14.32 1.90
CA GLY A 97 1.59 14.20 3.29
C GLY A 97 1.61 12.81 3.89
N ALA A 98 2.08 11.79 3.17
CA ALA A 98 2.29 10.47 3.77
C ALA A 98 3.37 10.51 4.85
N ASP A 99 3.21 9.71 5.90
CA ASP A 99 4.19 9.52 6.96
C ASP A 99 5.02 8.25 6.74
N ALA A 100 4.45 7.28 6.03
CA ALA A 100 5.11 6.04 5.65
C ALA A 100 4.61 5.54 4.30
N ILE A 101 5.39 4.66 3.67
CA ILE A 101 5.11 4.10 2.35
C ILE A 101 5.03 2.58 2.46
N MET A 102 3.97 1.98 1.93
CA MET A 102 3.84 0.54 1.77
C MET A 102 4.13 0.14 0.34
N ILE A 103 5.05 -0.80 0.17
CA ILE A 103 5.58 -1.21 -1.14
C ILE A 103 5.37 -2.71 -1.32
N GLY A 104 4.75 -3.11 -2.43
CA GLY A 104 4.57 -4.52 -2.82
C GLY A 104 5.59 -4.96 -3.87
N SER A 105 5.39 -4.54 -5.11
CA SER A 105 6.09 -5.10 -6.29
C SER A 105 7.60 -4.89 -6.28
N LEU A 106 8.12 -3.81 -5.73
CA LEU A 106 9.57 -3.60 -5.65
C LEU A 106 10.24 -4.61 -4.72
N PHE A 107 9.57 -4.98 -3.61
CA PHE A 107 10.10 -5.96 -2.67
C PHE A 107 9.75 -7.40 -3.04
N ALA A 108 8.69 -7.62 -3.83
CA ALA A 108 8.25 -8.97 -4.20
C ALA A 108 9.34 -9.82 -4.88
N GLY A 109 10.31 -9.19 -5.55
CA GLY A 109 11.45 -9.86 -6.17
C GLY A 109 12.68 -10.02 -5.28
N SER A 110 12.65 -9.62 -4.02
CA SER A 110 13.79 -9.74 -3.11
C SER A 110 14.03 -11.19 -2.65
N MET A 111 15.24 -11.45 -2.19
CA MET A 111 15.61 -12.76 -1.63
C MET A 111 14.75 -13.12 -0.41
N GLU A 112 14.47 -12.16 0.43
CA GLU A 112 13.75 -12.32 1.71
C GLU A 112 12.24 -12.54 1.53
N THR A 113 11.70 -12.20 0.35
CA THR A 113 10.28 -12.46 0.06
C THR A 113 10.01 -13.97 0.03
N PRO A 114 8.92 -14.45 0.65
CA PRO A 114 8.55 -15.86 0.58
C PRO A 114 8.37 -16.36 -0.86
N GLY A 115 8.59 -17.65 -1.06
CA GLY A 115 8.41 -18.30 -2.36
C GLY A 115 9.74 -18.76 -2.98
N LYS A 116 9.63 -19.76 -3.86
CA LYS A 116 10.78 -20.37 -4.54
C LYS A 116 11.27 -19.48 -5.69
N LEU A 117 12.57 -19.50 -5.95
CA LEU A 117 13.14 -18.98 -7.17
C LEU A 117 12.76 -19.88 -8.35
N ILE A 118 12.35 -19.25 -9.45
CA ILE A 118 11.94 -19.92 -10.69
C ILE A 118 12.87 -19.43 -11.79
N LYS A 119 13.51 -20.36 -12.50
CA LYS A 119 14.35 -20.04 -13.65
C LYS A 119 13.52 -20.16 -14.93
N LYS A 120 13.44 -19.08 -15.73
CA LYS A 120 12.80 -19.04 -17.05
C LYS A 120 13.72 -18.32 -18.02
N ASN A 121 14.04 -18.94 -19.14
CA ASN A 121 14.89 -18.37 -20.20
C ASN A 121 16.20 -17.77 -19.64
N GLY A 122 16.91 -18.52 -18.78
CA GLY A 122 18.15 -18.09 -18.15
C GLY A 122 18.02 -17.05 -17.05
N LYS A 123 16.84 -16.49 -16.78
CA LYS A 123 16.58 -15.45 -15.78
C LYS A 123 15.86 -16.01 -14.56
N LEU A 124 16.11 -15.41 -13.40
CA LEU A 124 15.48 -15.77 -12.13
C LEU A 124 14.26 -14.88 -11.86
N PHE A 125 13.21 -15.51 -11.34
CA PHE A 125 11.94 -14.86 -10.99
C PHE A 125 11.42 -15.38 -9.65
N LYS A 126 10.52 -14.60 -9.04
CA LYS A 126 9.68 -15.03 -7.91
C LYS A 126 8.20 -14.92 -8.29
N SER A 127 7.37 -15.80 -7.74
CA SER A 127 5.92 -15.69 -7.88
C SER A 127 5.43 -14.46 -7.11
N PHE A 128 4.47 -13.76 -7.69
CA PHE A 128 3.83 -12.60 -7.09
C PHE A 128 2.35 -12.62 -7.43
N ARG A 129 1.49 -12.46 -6.41
CA ARG A 129 0.05 -12.49 -6.61
C ARG A 129 -0.65 -11.37 -5.86
N GLY A 130 -1.70 -10.83 -6.47
CA GLY A 130 -2.58 -9.85 -5.86
C GLY A 130 -3.50 -10.50 -4.81
N MET A 131 -3.89 -9.73 -3.81
CA MET A 131 -4.87 -10.15 -2.80
C MET A 131 -6.23 -10.49 -3.42
N GLY A 132 -6.60 -9.84 -4.55
CA GLY A 132 -7.81 -10.11 -5.32
C GLY A 132 -7.65 -11.16 -6.41
N SER A 133 -6.54 -11.90 -6.47
CA SER A 133 -6.38 -13.02 -7.39
C SER A 133 -7.20 -14.23 -6.94
N VAL A 134 -7.58 -15.11 -7.89
CA VAL A 134 -8.33 -16.33 -7.57
C VAL A 134 -7.63 -17.17 -6.51
N GLY A 135 -6.32 -17.36 -6.63
CA GLY A 135 -5.55 -18.15 -5.65
C GLY A 135 -5.46 -17.50 -4.26
N ALA A 136 -5.49 -16.16 -4.17
CA ALA A 136 -5.53 -15.47 -2.89
C ALA A 136 -6.94 -15.55 -2.28
N MET A 137 -7.99 -15.31 -3.07
CA MET A 137 -9.39 -15.41 -2.62
C MET A 137 -9.72 -16.80 -2.08
N ASN A 138 -9.25 -17.85 -2.76
CA ASN A 138 -9.45 -19.22 -2.31
C ASN A 138 -8.76 -19.52 -0.96
N LYS A 139 -7.69 -18.79 -0.64
CA LYS A 139 -6.95 -18.88 0.63
C LYS A 139 -7.47 -17.97 1.75
N GLY A 140 -8.52 -17.18 1.50
CA GLY A 140 -9.22 -16.43 2.53
C GLY A 140 -9.30 -14.92 2.35
N SER A 141 -8.90 -14.36 1.19
CA SER A 141 -8.99 -12.91 0.96
C SER A 141 -10.27 -12.47 0.22
N ALA A 142 -11.24 -13.37 0.00
CA ALA A 142 -12.45 -13.09 -0.75
C ALA A 142 -13.34 -12.02 -0.08
N ASP A 143 -13.43 -12.03 1.24
CA ASP A 143 -14.20 -11.07 2.05
C ASP A 143 -13.74 -9.61 1.85
N ARG A 144 -12.45 -9.39 1.60
CA ARG A 144 -11.91 -8.07 1.26
C ARG A 144 -12.53 -7.47 -0.02
N TYR A 145 -13.03 -8.33 -0.90
CA TYR A 145 -13.65 -7.98 -2.18
C TYR A 145 -15.17 -8.22 -2.16
N PHE A 146 -15.77 -8.23 -0.98
CA PHE A 146 -17.20 -8.45 -0.78
C PHE A 146 -17.72 -9.77 -1.36
N GLN A 147 -16.84 -10.78 -1.45
CA GLN A 147 -17.17 -12.09 -1.98
C GLN A 147 -17.05 -13.16 -0.89
N ILE A 148 -17.97 -14.12 -0.91
CA ILE A 148 -17.94 -15.27 0.00
C ILE A 148 -17.00 -16.33 -0.57
N LYS A 149 -16.40 -17.13 0.33
CA LYS A 149 -15.57 -18.27 -0.08
C LYS A 149 -16.38 -19.24 -0.96
N GLN A 150 -15.89 -19.50 -2.16
CA GLN A 150 -16.52 -20.40 -3.13
C GLN A 150 -15.83 -21.76 -3.15
N LYS A 151 -16.61 -22.85 -3.32
CA LYS A 151 -16.06 -24.18 -3.63
C LYS A 151 -15.60 -24.23 -5.10
N ASP A 152 -16.36 -23.62 -5.98
CA ASP A 152 -16.05 -23.49 -7.39
C ASP A 152 -15.34 -22.15 -7.64
N THR A 153 -14.06 -22.22 -7.96
CA THR A 153 -13.21 -21.02 -8.15
C THR A 153 -13.58 -20.20 -9.38
N SER A 154 -14.34 -20.77 -10.34
CA SER A 154 -14.83 -20.04 -11.53
C SER A 154 -15.85 -18.96 -11.18
N LYS A 155 -16.48 -19.05 -9.99
CA LYS A 155 -17.47 -18.09 -9.50
C LYS A 155 -16.87 -16.85 -8.85
N TYR A 156 -15.53 -16.77 -8.68
CA TYR A 156 -14.90 -15.53 -8.24
C TYR A 156 -14.86 -14.51 -9.37
N VAL A 157 -15.03 -13.24 -9.00
CA VAL A 157 -14.72 -12.09 -9.85
C VAL A 157 -13.38 -11.53 -9.39
N PRO A 158 -12.25 -11.89 -10.02
CA PRO A 158 -10.94 -11.50 -9.52
C PRO A 158 -10.65 -10.03 -9.80
N GLU A 159 -10.18 -9.34 -8.79
CA GLU A 159 -9.70 -7.96 -8.87
C GLU A 159 -8.16 -7.86 -8.72
N GLY A 160 -7.47 -8.93 -9.03
CA GLY A 160 -6.02 -9.01 -9.02
C GLY A 160 -5.52 -10.18 -9.86
N VAL A 161 -4.28 -10.07 -10.31
CA VAL A 161 -3.61 -11.08 -11.13
C VAL A 161 -2.51 -11.79 -10.36
N GLU A 162 -2.14 -12.96 -10.87
CA GLU A 162 -0.96 -13.72 -10.46
C GLU A 162 0.08 -13.69 -11.57
N GLY A 163 1.34 -13.60 -11.20
CA GLY A 163 2.42 -13.52 -12.17
C GLY A 163 3.79 -13.72 -11.55
N PHE A 164 4.79 -13.25 -12.26
CA PHE A 164 6.18 -13.36 -11.84
C PHE A 164 6.86 -12.01 -11.88
N VAL A 165 7.70 -11.73 -10.88
CA VAL A 165 8.59 -10.57 -10.86
C VAL A 165 10.02 -11.04 -11.00
N LYS A 166 10.86 -10.24 -11.67
CA LYS A 166 12.30 -10.52 -11.76
C LYS A 166 12.89 -10.57 -10.35
N TYR A 167 13.75 -11.55 -10.10
CA TYR A 167 14.56 -11.60 -8.89
C TYR A 167 15.53 -10.43 -8.86
N LYS A 168 15.65 -9.78 -7.71
CA LYS A 168 16.41 -8.53 -7.53
C LYS A 168 17.56 -8.63 -6.53
N GLY A 169 17.83 -9.82 -6.00
CA GLY A 169 18.79 -9.99 -4.92
C GLY A 169 18.24 -9.59 -3.54
N ASP A 170 19.13 -9.16 -2.66
CA ASP A 170 18.75 -8.82 -1.28
C ASP A 170 17.94 -7.50 -1.21
N VAL A 171 17.13 -7.38 -0.17
CA VAL A 171 16.28 -6.20 0.06
C VAL A 171 17.11 -4.96 0.40
N LYS A 172 18.31 -5.12 0.97
CA LYS A 172 19.18 -3.99 1.31
C LYS A 172 19.55 -3.17 0.08
N SER A 173 19.91 -3.85 -1.03
CA SER A 173 20.19 -3.21 -2.31
C SER A 173 19.02 -2.41 -2.85
N ILE A 174 17.79 -2.93 -2.68
CA ILE A 174 16.57 -2.24 -3.11
C ILE A 174 16.35 -1.00 -2.24
N ILE A 175 16.44 -1.15 -0.92
CA ILE A 175 16.26 -0.05 0.05
C ILE A 175 17.33 1.02 -0.18
N TYR A 176 18.59 0.63 -0.39
CA TYR A 176 19.68 1.58 -0.65
C TYR A 176 19.36 2.50 -1.83
N LYS A 177 18.89 1.93 -2.95
CA LYS A 177 18.51 2.70 -4.14
C LYS A 177 17.31 3.61 -3.88
N LEU A 178 16.31 3.13 -3.16
CA LEU A 178 15.13 3.92 -2.80
C LEU A 178 15.49 5.12 -1.92
N ILE A 179 16.31 4.89 -0.88
CA ILE A 179 16.78 5.94 0.03
C ILE A 179 17.72 6.91 -0.71
N GLY A 180 18.57 6.41 -1.63
CA GLY A 180 19.43 7.26 -2.45
C GLY A 180 18.62 8.26 -3.28
N GLY A 181 17.58 7.80 -3.97
CA GLY A 181 16.69 8.69 -4.72
C GLY A 181 15.90 9.66 -3.84
N LEU A 182 15.46 9.22 -2.64
CA LEU A 182 14.82 10.11 -1.68
C LEU A 182 15.79 11.22 -1.21
N LYS A 183 17.04 10.86 -0.86
CA LYS A 183 18.07 11.84 -0.49
C LYS A 183 18.36 12.84 -1.61
N SER A 184 18.39 12.37 -2.86
CA SER A 184 18.55 13.24 -4.03
C SER A 184 17.40 14.25 -4.11
N SER A 185 16.16 13.80 -3.99
CA SER A 185 14.99 14.70 -3.95
C SER A 185 15.06 15.72 -2.81
N MET A 186 15.45 15.27 -1.62
CA MET A 186 15.64 16.15 -0.46
C MET A 186 16.71 17.22 -0.74
N GLY A 187 17.81 16.85 -1.42
CA GLY A 187 18.86 17.79 -1.83
C GLY A 187 18.33 18.89 -2.76
N TYR A 188 17.57 18.51 -3.80
CA TYR A 188 16.96 19.48 -4.72
C TYR A 188 15.98 20.43 -4.03
N LEU A 189 15.26 19.96 -3.02
CA LEU A 189 14.27 20.74 -2.30
C LEU A 189 14.83 21.47 -1.06
N GLY A 190 16.12 21.33 -0.75
CA GLY A 190 16.73 21.90 0.45
C GLY A 190 16.20 21.31 1.77
N ALA A 191 15.54 20.15 1.73
CA ALA A 191 14.98 19.48 2.89
C ALA A 191 16.07 18.77 3.70
N LYS A 192 16.23 19.13 4.96
CA LYS A 192 17.24 18.53 5.88
C LYS A 192 16.76 17.21 6.49
N LYS A 193 15.46 17.04 6.65
CA LYS A 193 14.79 15.85 7.20
C LYS A 193 13.50 15.54 6.43
N VAL A 194 13.04 14.30 6.49
CA VAL A 194 11.86 13.84 5.74
C VAL A 194 10.60 14.70 5.99
N PRO A 195 10.28 15.13 7.22
CA PRO A 195 9.14 16.02 7.43
C PRO A 195 9.18 17.34 6.67
N ASP A 196 10.37 17.85 6.34
CA ASP A 196 10.52 19.11 5.62
C ASP A 196 9.96 19.02 4.18
N LEU A 197 9.92 17.81 3.59
CA LEU A 197 9.33 17.56 2.29
C LEU A 197 7.84 17.95 2.19
N LYS A 198 7.11 17.93 3.31
CA LYS A 198 5.69 18.30 3.35
C LYS A 198 5.44 19.80 3.17
N ASN A 199 6.48 20.61 3.33
CA ASN A 199 6.45 22.07 3.23
C ASN A 199 7.16 22.55 1.96
N SER A 200 7.66 21.63 1.13
CA SER A 200 8.34 21.98 -0.13
C SER A 200 7.32 22.25 -1.22
N PRO A 201 7.63 23.16 -2.17
CA PRO A 201 6.75 23.52 -3.30
C PRO A 201 6.50 22.35 -4.25
#